data_df8a617f211772310facdc2fd1b1534c
#
_entry.id   df8a617f211772310facdc2fd1b1534c
#
_cell.length_a   1.000
_cell.length_b   1.000
_cell.length_c   1.000
_cell.angle_alpha   90.00
_cell.angle_beta   90.00
_cell.angle_gamma   90.00
#
_symmetry.space_group_name_H-M   'P 1'
#
loop_
_entity.id
_entity.type
_entity.pdbx_description
1 polymer ?
#
loop_
_entity_poly.entity_id
_entity_poly.type
_entity_poly.pdbx_seq_one_letter_code
_entity_poly.pdbx_strand_id
1 'polypeptide(L)'
;MTGAPDFLCPGAGWLPDSWVLDLGVQRALRLAAREGPNQRRQYDEPLGYAPLRRLFSVRLAERAVAADADQIVVTDSCSQALDLVCRFLLSPNDTVVLDDPCYFNFHSLLRANRARSLTVPMTSDGPDVAELERLFAEHRPRLYLTSGGLQNPTGVTPSAATVHRVLRLAEEHDVLVLEDDTFADFEAEPSTRLAALDGLRRVVQVGSATKAVGAAMRCGYIAAREDWIAPLVDLKLATTMGNSATGAHILHRVLTESGYRRHLDGLRRKLADAMGRTLQNLRRHGLVPWIEPRAGIYLWARLPEGVSAADIARHALTRKVMFAPGPAFSASDEARGCLRFNVARSGDPRVYEVLDEAIASAPRRESAPTSNAAL
;
A
#
# COMPACT_ATOMS: atom_id res chain seq x y z
N MET A 1 5.40 3.50 21.28
CA MET A 1 6.83 3.20 21.40
C MET A 1 7.68 3.84 20.28
N THR A 2 7.14 4.17 19.11
CA THR A 2 7.88 4.70 17.93
C THR A 2 8.14 6.22 17.97
N GLY A 3 7.76 6.93 19.04
CA GLY A 3 7.92 8.38 19.17
C GLY A 3 9.14 8.83 20.01
N ALA A 4 9.98 7.90 20.47
CA ALA A 4 11.21 8.28 21.16
C ALA A 4 12.24 8.78 20.12
N PRO A 5 12.90 9.93 20.34
CA PRO A 5 13.81 10.55 19.37
C PRO A 5 14.98 9.65 18.94
N ASP A 6 15.34 8.65 19.75
CA ASP A 6 16.45 7.73 19.50
C ASP A 6 16.03 6.43 18.77
N PHE A 7 14.75 6.29 18.38
CA PHE A 7 14.23 5.06 17.82
C PHE A 7 14.28 5.10 16.29
N LEU A 8 15.09 4.25 15.68
CA LEU A 8 15.17 4.13 14.22
C LEU A 8 14.13 3.13 13.70
N CYS A 9 13.41 3.49 12.64
CA CYS A 9 12.32 2.68 12.10
C CYS A 9 12.49 2.36 10.62
N PRO A 10 13.55 1.64 10.20
CA PRO A 10 13.71 1.24 8.80
C PRO A 10 12.60 0.33 8.28
N GLY A 11 11.85 -0.34 9.16
CA GLY A 11 10.69 -1.14 8.82
C GLY A 11 9.35 -0.39 8.74
N ALA A 12 9.31 0.93 9.00
CA ALA A 12 8.06 1.69 9.07
C ALA A 12 7.36 1.86 7.71
N GLY A 13 6.04 2.04 7.74
CA GLY A 13 5.19 2.24 6.55
C GLY A 13 4.90 3.70 6.19
N TRP A 14 5.66 4.67 6.73
CA TRP A 14 5.47 6.11 6.54
C TRP A 14 6.79 6.84 6.39
N LEU A 15 6.73 8.02 5.76
CA LEU A 15 7.89 8.88 5.55
C LEU A 15 8.38 9.52 6.86
N PRO A 16 9.65 9.96 6.93
CA PRO A 16 10.12 10.85 8.00
C PRO A 16 9.35 12.17 8.01
N ASP A 17 9.17 12.76 9.17
CA ASP A 17 8.44 14.04 9.32
C ASP A 17 9.05 15.16 8.48
N SER A 18 10.39 15.19 8.34
CA SER A 18 11.11 16.15 7.50
C SER A 18 10.89 15.98 5.99
N TRP A 19 10.19 14.91 5.56
CA TRP A 19 9.90 14.62 4.16
C TRP A 19 8.43 14.87 3.78
N VAL A 20 7.54 15.08 4.75
CA VAL A 20 6.14 15.41 4.52
C VAL A 20 5.92 16.90 4.33
N LEU A 21 4.78 17.30 3.76
CA LEU A 21 4.46 18.68 3.40
C LEU A 21 3.91 19.49 4.59
N ASP A 22 4.73 19.68 5.63
CA ASP A 22 4.28 20.31 6.87
C ASP A 22 3.86 21.79 6.71
N LEU A 23 4.64 22.62 6.00
CA LEU A 23 4.34 24.05 5.80
C LEU A 23 3.02 24.27 5.02
N GLY A 24 2.72 23.42 4.03
CA GLY A 24 1.46 23.47 3.29
C GLY A 24 0.28 23.15 4.19
N VAL A 25 0.41 22.10 5.00
CA VAL A 25 -0.61 21.69 5.99
C VAL A 25 -0.83 22.78 7.03
N GLN A 26 0.21 23.35 7.60
CA GLN A 26 0.11 24.46 8.58
C GLN A 26 -0.59 25.69 8.00
N ARG A 27 -0.30 26.03 6.72
CA ARG A 27 -0.98 27.15 6.03
C ARG A 27 -2.47 26.83 5.85
N ALA A 28 -2.81 25.66 5.36
CA ALA A 28 -4.19 25.23 5.16
C ALA A 28 -4.99 25.21 6.47
N LEU A 29 -4.38 24.74 7.57
CA LEU A 29 -4.96 24.78 8.91
C LEU A 29 -5.25 26.22 9.38
N ARG A 30 -4.30 27.16 9.21
CA ARG A 30 -4.51 28.57 9.56
C ARG A 30 -5.65 29.20 8.78
N LEU A 31 -5.78 28.88 7.49
CA LEU A 31 -6.87 29.36 6.65
C LEU A 31 -8.21 28.76 7.08
N ALA A 32 -8.26 27.45 7.32
CA ALA A 32 -9.47 26.77 7.79
C ALA A 32 -9.94 27.30 9.17
N ALA A 33 -9.01 27.70 10.04
CA ALA A 33 -9.36 28.31 11.34
C ALA A 33 -10.03 29.68 11.21
N ARG A 34 -9.76 30.43 10.13
CA ARG A 34 -10.34 31.75 9.85
C ARG A 34 -11.69 31.68 9.18
N GLU A 35 -12.04 30.55 8.60
CA GLU A 35 -13.35 30.32 7.98
C GLU A 35 -14.43 30.23 9.05
N GLY A 36 -15.58 30.83 8.77
CA GLY A 36 -16.65 30.96 9.74
C GLY A 36 -17.22 29.64 10.28
N PRO A 37 -17.98 29.69 11.38
CA PRO A 37 -18.48 28.51 12.08
C PRO A 37 -19.43 27.62 11.26
N ASN A 38 -20.03 28.13 10.18
CA ASN A 38 -21.03 27.39 9.39
C ASN A 38 -20.47 26.13 8.71
N GLN A 39 -19.22 26.15 8.26
CA GLN A 39 -18.61 24.96 7.64
C GLN A 39 -18.22 23.86 8.64
N ARG A 40 -18.13 24.19 9.93
CA ARG A 40 -17.73 23.26 11.00
C ARG A 40 -18.91 22.62 11.74
N ARG A 41 -20.15 23.01 11.41
CA ARG A 41 -21.35 22.56 12.13
C ARG A 41 -22.20 21.55 11.39
N GLN A 42 -21.86 21.27 10.13
CA GLN A 42 -22.64 20.36 9.30
C GLN A 42 -21.81 19.10 8.98
N TYR A 43 -22.50 17.99 8.84
CA TYR A 43 -21.91 16.79 8.24
C TYR A 43 -21.53 17.09 6.78
N ASP A 44 -20.48 16.46 6.29
CA ASP A 44 -20.15 16.49 4.87
C ASP A 44 -21.18 15.70 4.06
N GLU A 45 -21.17 15.90 2.74
CA GLU A 45 -21.99 15.07 1.84
C GLU A 45 -21.67 13.57 2.06
N PRO A 46 -22.64 12.67 1.92
CA PRO A 46 -22.42 11.22 2.09
C PRO A 46 -21.28 10.66 1.23
N LEU A 47 -21.15 11.14 -0.02
CA LEU A 47 -20.02 10.81 -0.92
C LEU A 47 -18.69 11.42 -0.44
N GLY A 48 -18.75 12.44 0.41
CA GLY A 48 -17.63 13.26 0.84
C GLY A 48 -17.49 14.54 0.00
N TYR A 49 -16.62 15.44 0.43
CA TYR A 49 -16.45 16.80 -0.07
C TYR A 49 -16.31 16.87 -1.60
N ALA A 50 -17.30 17.43 -2.29
CA ALA A 50 -17.40 17.43 -3.75
C ALA A 50 -16.17 18.03 -4.47
N PRO A 51 -15.53 19.15 -4.02
CA PRO A 51 -14.31 19.63 -4.64
C PRO A 51 -13.15 18.63 -4.54
N LEU A 52 -13.05 17.86 -3.45
CA LEU A 52 -12.02 16.84 -3.30
C LEU A 52 -12.28 15.63 -4.23
N ARG A 53 -13.57 15.23 -4.40
CA ARG A 53 -13.95 14.17 -5.35
C ARG A 53 -13.58 14.56 -6.80
N ARG A 54 -13.87 15.81 -7.21
CA ARG A 54 -13.46 16.34 -8.52
C ARG A 54 -11.95 16.34 -8.69
N LEU A 55 -11.20 16.70 -7.65
CA LEU A 55 -9.75 16.65 -7.69
C LEU A 55 -9.23 15.20 -7.83
N PHE A 56 -9.82 14.24 -7.13
CA PHE A 56 -9.48 12.83 -7.29
C PHE A 56 -9.80 12.30 -8.69
N SER A 57 -10.94 12.71 -9.28
CA SER A 57 -11.28 12.39 -10.68
C SER A 57 -10.17 12.85 -11.64
N VAL A 58 -9.71 14.09 -11.52
CA VAL A 58 -8.60 14.62 -12.34
C VAL A 58 -7.31 13.82 -12.12
N ARG A 59 -6.98 13.49 -10.87
CA ARG A 59 -5.77 12.73 -10.54
C ARG A 59 -5.83 11.27 -11.02
N LEU A 60 -6.99 10.67 -11.03
CA LEU A 60 -7.21 9.34 -11.60
C LEU A 60 -7.05 9.37 -13.13
N ALA A 61 -7.57 10.40 -13.78
CA ALA A 61 -7.40 10.60 -15.22
C ALA A 61 -5.93 10.77 -15.63
N GLU A 62 -5.08 11.41 -14.79
CA GLU A 62 -3.62 11.48 -14.98
C GLU A 62 -2.96 10.07 -15.02
N ARG A 63 -3.64 9.03 -14.51
CA ARG A 63 -3.25 7.61 -14.51
C ARG A 63 -4.10 6.76 -15.43
N ALA A 64 -4.79 7.40 -16.38
CA ALA A 64 -5.68 6.77 -17.35
C ALA A 64 -6.90 6.04 -16.71
N VAL A 65 -7.20 6.27 -15.44
CA VAL A 65 -8.43 5.75 -14.80
C VAL A 65 -9.55 6.76 -14.98
N ALA A 66 -10.51 6.42 -15.83
CA ALA A 66 -11.69 7.25 -16.07
C ALA A 66 -12.70 7.02 -14.93
N ALA A 67 -12.85 8.00 -14.07
CA ALA A 67 -13.83 8.00 -12.98
C ALA A 67 -14.40 9.41 -12.83
N ASP A 68 -15.70 9.55 -12.96
CA ASP A 68 -16.40 10.81 -12.66
C ASP A 68 -16.42 11.06 -11.13
N ALA A 69 -16.56 12.31 -10.74
CA ALA A 69 -16.60 12.67 -9.32
C ALA A 69 -17.72 11.96 -8.53
N ASP A 70 -18.79 11.53 -9.22
CA ASP A 70 -19.90 10.80 -8.61
C ASP A 70 -19.67 9.29 -8.53
N GLN A 71 -18.61 8.79 -9.15
CA GLN A 71 -18.07 7.44 -8.99
C GLN A 71 -17.02 7.34 -7.89
N ILE A 72 -16.78 8.42 -7.14
CA ILE A 72 -15.76 8.51 -6.09
C ILE A 72 -16.39 8.73 -4.73
N VAL A 73 -16.12 7.82 -3.78
CA VAL A 73 -16.49 7.92 -2.37
C VAL A 73 -15.25 8.27 -1.55
N VAL A 74 -15.26 9.41 -0.87
CA VAL A 74 -14.17 9.79 0.07
C VAL A 74 -14.32 8.98 1.35
N THR A 75 -13.19 8.53 1.89
CA THR A 75 -13.12 7.75 3.14
C THR A 75 -12.08 8.36 4.09
N ASP A 76 -12.12 7.99 5.38
CA ASP A 76 -11.16 8.49 6.38
C ASP A 76 -9.77 7.83 6.25
N SER A 77 -9.63 6.82 5.41
CA SER A 77 -8.34 6.19 5.08
C SER A 77 -8.52 5.18 3.96
N CYS A 78 -7.43 4.78 3.30
CA CYS A 78 -7.44 3.63 2.42
C CYS A 78 -7.85 2.34 3.15
N SER A 79 -7.50 2.18 4.42
CA SER A 79 -7.93 1.01 5.22
C SER A 79 -9.44 0.95 5.40
N GLN A 80 -10.12 2.11 5.59
CA GLN A 80 -11.57 2.16 5.62
C GLN A 80 -12.16 1.87 4.22
N ALA A 81 -11.55 2.41 3.16
CA ALA A 81 -11.96 2.11 1.79
C ALA A 81 -11.93 0.61 1.51
N LEU A 82 -10.84 -0.06 1.85
CA LEU A 82 -10.69 -1.51 1.75
C LEU A 82 -11.77 -2.25 2.55
N ASP A 83 -12.01 -1.86 3.80
CA ASP A 83 -13.02 -2.50 4.67
C ASP A 83 -14.43 -2.36 4.10
N LEU A 84 -14.82 -1.15 3.65
CA LEU A 84 -16.12 -0.91 3.05
C LEU A 84 -16.33 -1.74 1.77
N VAL A 85 -15.32 -1.81 0.90
CA VAL A 85 -15.40 -2.62 -0.32
C VAL A 85 -15.48 -4.12 0.02
N CYS A 86 -14.69 -4.61 0.97
CA CYS A 86 -14.77 -6.00 1.40
C CYS A 86 -16.15 -6.33 2.00
N ARG A 87 -16.70 -5.47 2.86
CA ARG A 87 -18.05 -5.66 3.43
C ARG A 87 -19.14 -5.64 2.36
N PHE A 88 -18.97 -4.82 1.32
CA PHE A 88 -19.92 -4.73 0.22
C PHE A 88 -19.88 -5.95 -0.70
N LEU A 89 -18.68 -6.43 -1.03
CA LEU A 89 -18.51 -7.49 -2.04
C LEU A 89 -18.50 -8.91 -1.49
N LEU A 90 -18.19 -9.10 -0.20
CA LEU A 90 -17.94 -10.41 0.40
C LEU A 90 -19.06 -10.84 1.34
N SER A 91 -19.42 -12.11 1.23
CA SER A 91 -20.17 -12.86 2.22
C SER A 91 -19.23 -13.70 3.10
N PRO A 92 -19.65 -14.09 4.32
CA PRO A 92 -18.87 -15.01 5.15
C PRO A 92 -18.51 -16.31 4.39
N ASN A 93 -17.26 -16.72 4.46
CA ASN A 93 -16.63 -17.86 3.80
C ASN A 93 -16.37 -17.68 2.29
N ASP A 94 -16.62 -16.52 1.70
CA ASP A 94 -16.15 -16.25 0.34
C ASP A 94 -14.62 -16.38 0.27
N THR A 95 -14.14 -16.89 -0.85
CA THR A 95 -12.72 -17.03 -1.13
C THR A 95 -12.19 -15.76 -1.79
N VAL A 96 -11.08 -15.26 -1.27
CA VAL A 96 -10.34 -14.11 -1.81
C VAL A 96 -8.91 -14.54 -2.10
N VAL A 97 -8.40 -14.20 -3.28
CA VAL A 97 -6.97 -14.37 -3.61
C VAL A 97 -6.22 -13.09 -3.25
N LEU A 98 -5.04 -13.24 -2.66
CA LEU A 98 -4.09 -12.16 -2.32
C LEU A 98 -2.76 -12.42 -3.01
N ASP A 99 -2.00 -11.36 -3.29
CA ASP A 99 -0.57 -11.48 -3.59
C ASP A 99 0.20 -12.07 -2.40
N ASP A 100 1.29 -12.78 -2.64
CA ASP A 100 2.20 -13.26 -1.61
C ASP A 100 3.67 -12.97 -1.98
N PRO A 101 4.39 -12.14 -1.22
CA PRO A 101 3.93 -11.41 -0.02
C PRO A 101 2.99 -10.25 -0.35
N CYS A 102 2.16 -9.83 0.63
CA CYS A 102 1.26 -8.69 0.51
C CYS A 102 1.28 -7.77 1.73
N TYR A 103 0.56 -6.66 1.65
CA TYR A 103 0.38 -5.77 2.80
C TYR A 103 -0.26 -6.53 3.97
N PHE A 104 0.44 -6.57 5.11
CA PHE A 104 0.07 -7.40 6.27
C PHE A 104 -1.39 -7.22 6.75
N ASN A 105 -1.96 -6.04 6.55
CA ASN A 105 -3.33 -5.75 6.99
C ASN A 105 -4.39 -6.42 6.12
N PHE A 106 -4.08 -6.87 4.90
CA PHE A 106 -5.05 -7.59 4.05
C PHE A 106 -5.53 -8.87 4.73
N HIS A 107 -4.61 -9.65 5.31
CA HIS A 107 -5.00 -10.86 6.06
C HIS A 107 -5.90 -10.56 7.27
N SER A 108 -5.61 -9.47 8.00
CA SER A 108 -6.43 -9.05 9.15
C SER A 108 -7.80 -8.57 8.71
N LEU A 109 -7.87 -7.84 7.60
CA LEU A 109 -9.11 -7.35 7.00
C LEU A 109 -10.00 -8.51 6.56
N LEU A 110 -9.46 -9.51 5.85
CA LEU A 110 -10.23 -10.66 5.39
C LEU A 110 -10.73 -11.51 6.57
N ARG A 111 -9.92 -11.70 7.61
CA ARG A 111 -10.37 -12.36 8.84
C ARG A 111 -11.52 -11.62 9.52
N ALA A 112 -11.47 -10.28 9.58
CA ALA A 112 -12.54 -9.46 10.14
C ALA A 112 -13.83 -9.61 9.32
N ASN A 113 -13.72 -9.77 8.01
CA ASN A 113 -14.86 -10.03 7.10
C ASN A 113 -15.23 -11.51 6.98
N ARG A 114 -14.60 -12.41 7.78
CA ARG A 114 -14.86 -13.86 7.78
C ARG A 114 -14.65 -14.52 6.41
N ALA A 115 -13.83 -13.92 5.55
CA ALA A 115 -13.47 -14.45 4.25
C ALA A 115 -12.27 -15.43 4.36
N ARG A 116 -12.17 -16.36 3.41
CA ARG A 116 -11.04 -17.28 3.27
C ARG A 116 -10.01 -16.63 2.33
N SER A 117 -8.73 -16.68 2.69
CA SER A 117 -7.66 -16.19 1.81
C SER A 117 -6.89 -17.35 1.20
N LEU A 118 -6.67 -17.25 -0.11
CA LEU A 118 -5.65 -17.98 -0.86
C LEU A 118 -4.60 -16.98 -1.30
N THR A 119 -3.40 -17.45 -1.61
CA THR A 119 -2.30 -16.56 -2.01
C THR A 119 -1.70 -17.00 -3.33
N VAL A 120 -1.33 -16.01 -4.16
CA VAL A 120 -0.59 -16.20 -5.41
C VAL A 120 0.81 -15.63 -5.26
N PRO A 121 1.88 -16.39 -5.58
CA PRO A 121 3.25 -15.89 -5.48
C PRO A 121 3.48 -14.66 -6.36
N MET A 122 4.23 -13.69 -5.82
CA MET A 122 4.73 -12.55 -6.60
C MET A 122 6.01 -12.93 -7.34
N THR A 123 6.10 -12.49 -8.58
CA THR A 123 7.32 -12.51 -9.40
C THR A 123 7.88 -11.10 -9.55
N SER A 124 9.03 -10.94 -10.19
CA SER A 124 9.62 -9.63 -10.49
C SER A 124 8.77 -8.78 -11.44
N ASP A 125 7.76 -9.36 -12.09
CA ASP A 125 6.89 -8.75 -13.11
C ASP A 125 5.41 -8.67 -12.70
N GLY A 126 5.09 -8.93 -11.45
CA GLY A 126 3.74 -8.99 -10.91
C GLY A 126 3.40 -10.37 -10.34
N PRO A 127 2.11 -10.70 -10.14
CA PRO A 127 1.70 -12.02 -9.67
C PRO A 127 2.08 -13.11 -10.68
N ASP A 128 2.32 -14.32 -10.19
CA ASP A 128 2.45 -15.50 -11.06
C ASP A 128 1.10 -15.77 -11.73
N VAL A 129 1.04 -15.44 -13.03
CA VAL A 129 -0.22 -15.48 -13.78
C VAL A 129 -0.70 -16.92 -14.02
N ALA A 130 0.22 -17.89 -14.13
CA ALA A 130 -0.17 -19.30 -14.31
C ALA A 130 -0.78 -19.86 -13.03
N GLU A 131 -0.19 -19.55 -11.89
CA GLU A 131 -0.76 -19.94 -10.60
C GLU A 131 -2.07 -19.18 -10.30
N LEU A 132 -2.17 -17.91 -10.69
CA LEU A 132 -3.41 -17.14 -10.56
C LEU A 132 -4.55 -17.78 -11.38
N GLU A 133 -4.28 -18.20 -12.61
CA GLU A 133 -5.24 -18.91 -13.47
C GLU A 133 -5.70 -20.23 -12.82
N ARG A 134 -4.76 -21.00 -12.30
CA ARG A 134 -5.07 -22.25 -11.58
C ARG A 134 -5.99 -21.99 -10.38
N LEU A 135 -5.65 -20.98 -9.54
CA LEU A 135 -6.45 -20.62 -8.37
C LEU A 135 -7.86 -20.17 -8.76
N PHE A 136 -7.99 -19.38 -9.83
CA PHE A 136 -9.30 -18.91 -10.30
C PHE A 136 -10.16 -20.08 -10.83
N ALA A 137 -9.57 -20.98 -11.60
CA ALA A 137 -10.26 -22.14 -12.15
C ALA A 137 -10.73 -23.12 -11.05
N GLU A 138 -9.84 -23.44 -10.10
CA GLU A 138 -10.13 -24.44 -9.07
C GLU A 138 -11.04 -23.92 -7.95
N HIS A 139 -10.84 -22.66 -7.52
CA HIS A 139 -11.49 -22.15 -6.31
C HIS A 139 -12.59 -21.12 -6.58
N ARG A 140 -12.69 -20.59 -7.80
CA ARG A 140 -13.69 -19.58 -8.20
C ARG A 140 -13.80 -18.45 -7.14
N PRO A 141 -12.72 -17.76 -6.82
CA PRO A 141 -12.73 -16.76 -5.78
C PRO A 141 -13.70 -15.61 -6.12
N ARG A 142 -14.31 -15.03 -5.11
CA ARG A 142 -15.18 -13.87 -5.30
C ARG A 142 -14.39 -12.61 -5.64
N LEU A 143 -13.17 -12.49 -5.09
CA LEU A 143 -12.35 -11.29 -5.17
C LEU A 143 -10.88 -11.64 -5.31
N TYR A 144 -10.15 -10.87 -6.12
CA TYR A 144 -8.71 -10.76 -6.11
C TYR A 144 -8.31 -9.39 -5.55
N LEU A 145 -7.57 -9.33 -4.44
CA LEU A 145 -7.09 -8.13 -3.80
C LEU A 145 -5.59 -8.00 -4.04
N THR A 146 -5.19 -6.95 -4.78
CA THR A 146 -3.82 -6.71 -5.21
C THR A 146 -3.42 -5.24 -5.06
N SER A 147 -2.15 -4.95 -5.20
CA SER A 147 -1.63 -3.58 -5.27
C SER A 147 -1.49 -3.13 -6.73
N GLY A 148 -1.93 -1.90 -7.05
CA GLY A 148 -1.95 -1.38 -8.41
C GLY A 148 -0.56 -1.14 -9.01
N GLY A 149 0.26 -0.34 -8.32
CA GLY A 149 1.67 -0.11 -8.65
C GLY A 149 2.53 -0.39 -7.42
N LEU A 150 3.74 -0.06 -7.34
CA LEU A 150 4.62 -0.04 -6.15
C LEU A 150 4.17 -0.96 -5.00
N GLN A 151 4.13 -2.26 -5.25
CA GLN A 151 3.57 -3.27 -4.35
C GLN A 151 4.27 -3.26 -2.97
N ASN A 152 3.50 -3.37 -1.91
CA ASN A 152 4.00 -3.51 -0.54
C ASN A 152 3.94 -4.99 -0.11
N PRO A 153 5.08 -5.65 0.19
CA PRO A 153 6.37 -5.08 0.59
C PRO A 153 7.45 -5.04 -0.49
N THR A 154 7.23 -5.58 -1.67
CA THR A 154 8.29 -5.93 -2.63
C THR A 154 8.80 -4.74 -3.45
N GLY A 155 7.97 -3.71 -3.64
CA GLY A 155 8.25 -2.60 -4.56
C GLY A 155 8.03 -2.96 -6.03
N VAL A 156 7.50 -4.14 -6.35
CA VAL A 156 7.16 -4.55 -7.72
C VAL A 156 6.15 -3.60 -8.33
N THR A 157 6.38 -3.27 -9.58
CA THR A 157 5.40 -2.64 -10.46
C THR A 157 5.11 -3.64 -11.58
N PRO A 158 3.89 -4.20 -11.64
CA PRO A 158 3.53 -5.16 -12.67
C PRO A 158 3.68 -4.57 -14.07
N SER A 159 4.12 -5.37 -15.04
CA SER A 159 4.17 -4.95 -16.43
C SER A 159 2.77 -4.78 -17.03
N ALA A 160 2.65 -3.97 -18.07
CA ALA A 160 1.39 -3.82 -18.78
C ALA A 160 0.87 -5.17 -19.34
N ALA A 161 1.77 -6.05 -19.75
CA ALA A 161 1.42 -7.40 -20.21
C ALA A 161 0.82 -8.24 -19.09
N THR A 162 1.42 -8.22 -17.90
CA THR A 162 0.91 -8.94 -16.72
C THR A 162 -0.44 -8.37 -16.29
N VAL A 163 -0.58 -7.04 -16.21
CA VAL A 163 -1.86 -6.37 -15.88
C VAL A 163 -2.97 -6.79 -16.84
N HIS A 164 -2.69 -6.82 -18.16
CA HIS A 164 -3.67 -7.26 -19.16
C HIS A 164 -4.04 -8.73 -18.99
N ARG A 165 -3.07 -9.62 -18.72
CA ARG A 165 -3.35 -11.06 -18.50
C ARG A 165 -4.18 -11.29 -17.24
N VAL A 166 -3.85 -10.59 -16.13
CA VAL A 166 -4.63 -10.66 -14.88
C VAL A 166 -6.09 -10.25 -15.13
N LEU A 167 -6.29 -9.13 -15.84
CA LEU A 167 -7.62 -8.65 -16.13
C LEU A 167 -8.42 -9.63 -17.00
N ARG A 168 -7.79 -10.22 -18.00
CA ARG A 168 -8.42 -11.27 -18.83
C ARG A 168 -8.85 -12.47 -17.99
N LEU A 169 -8.00 -12.98 -17.11
CA LEU A 169 -8.34 -14.07 -16.20
C LEU A 169 -9.50 -13.70 -15.27
N ALA A 170 -9.51 -12.48 -14.75
CA ALA A 170 -10.59 -11.99 -13.91
C ALA A 170 -11.93 -11.94 -14.67
N GLU A 171 -11.89 -11.60 -15.96
CA GLU A 171 -13.08 -11.62 -16.83
C GLU A 171 -13.53 -13.04 -17.16
N GLU A 172 -12.61 -13.93 -17.54
CA GLU A 172 -12.88 -15.33 -17.92
C GLU A 172 -13.48 -16.13 -16.75
N HIS A 173 -13.05 -15.85 -15.52
CA HIS A 173 -13.49 -16.58 -14.32
C HIS A 173 -14.52 -15.84 -13.45
N ASP A 174 -15.02 -14.70 -13.92
CA ASP A 174 -15.98 -13.83 -13.20
C ASP A 174 -15.49 -13.40 -11.79
N VAL A 175 -14.21 -13.08 -11.67
CA VAL A 175 -13.58 -12.62 -10.45
C VAL A 175 -13.59 -11.08 -10.41
N LEU A 176 -14.00 -10.50 -9.28
CA LEU A 176 -13.87 -9.05 -9.03
C LEU A 176 -12.44 -8.72 -8.60
N VAL A 177 -12.00 -7.49 -8.82
CA VAL A 177 -10.68 -7.05 -8.43
C VAL A 177 -10.76 -5.82 -7.52
N LEU A 178 -10.04 -5.86 -6.41
CA LEU A 178 -9.82 -4.70 -5.55
C LEU A 178 -8.35 -4.27 -5.66
N GLU A 179 -8.13 -3.13 -6.32
CA GLU A 179 -6.81 -2.58 -6.59
C GLU A 179 -6.45 -1.50 -5.56
N ASP A 180 -5.46 -1.77 -4.70
CA ASP A 180 -4.90 -0.78 -3.76
C ASP A 180 -3.80 0.05 -4.42
N ASP A 181 -4.08 1.31 -4.72
CA ASP A 181 -3.18 2.27 -5.35
C ASP A 181 -2.67 3.36 -4.38
N THR A 182 -2.47 3.00 -3.13
CA THR A 182 -2.08 3.93 -2.05
C THR A 182 -0.73 4.62 -2.30
N PHE A 183 0.17 4.01 -3.06
CA PHE A 183 1.52 4.52 -3.33
C PHE A 183 1.69 5.23 -4.68
N ALA A 184 0.61 5.44 -5.43
CA ALA A 184 0.63 6.05 -6.75
C ALA A 184 1.38 7.39 -6.84
N ASP A 185 1.36 8.21 -5.79
CA ASP A 185 2.04 9.50 -5.76
C ASP A 185 3.57 9.42 -5.80
N PHE A 186 4.13 8.25 -5.49
CA PHE A 186 5.57 8.03 -5.49
C PHE A 186 6.12 7.59 -6.86
N GLU A 187 5.28 7.27 -7.81
CA GLU A 187 5.69 7.02 -9.19
C GLU A 187 5.97 8.35 -9.91
N ALA A 188 7.11 8.44 -10.58
CA ALA A 188 7.43 9.57 -11.45
C ALA A 188 6.61 9.50 -12.73
N GLU A 189 6.53 8.33 -13.32
CA GLU A 189 5.71 7.99 -14.48
C GLU A 189 4.67 6.95 -14.07
N PRO A 190 3.36 7.21 -14.30
CA PRO A 190 2.32 6.27 -13.95
C PRO A 190 2.49 4.93 -14.67
N SER A 191 2.44 3.83 -13.93
CA SER A 191 2.35 2.49 -14.49
C SER A 191 0.90 2.13 -14.85
N THR A 192 0.73 1.08 -15.66
CA THR A 192 -0.59 0.59 -16.04
C THR A 192 -1.38 0.11 -14.83
N ARG A 193 -2.65 0.48 -14.73
CA ARG A 193 -3.59 0.06 -13.69
C ARG A 193 -4.64 -0.88 -14.23
N LEU A 194 -5.05 -1.86 -13.42
CA LEU A 194 -6.20 -2.72 -13.73
C LEU A 194 -7.47 -1.89 -13.94
N ALA A 195 -7.71 -0.91 -13.05
CA ALA A 195 -8.84 0.01 -13.15
C ALA A 195 -8.84 0.82 -14.45
N ALA A 196 -7.67 1.21 -14.97
CA ALA A 196 -7.54 1.95 -16.22
C ALA A 196 -7.96 1.11 -17.44
N LEU A 197 -7.55 -0.17 -17.48
CA LEU A 197 -7.89 -1.07 -18.58
C LEU A 197 -9.32 -1.57 -18.52
N ASP A 198 -9.84 -1.79 -17.31
CA ASP A 198 -11.19 -2.30 -17.07
C ASP A 198 -12.28 -1.24 -17.20
N GLY A 199 -11.95 0.04 -16.96
CA GLY A 199 -12.92 1.13 -16.91
C GLY A 199 -13.89 1.00 -15.72
N LEU A 200 -13.42 0.50 -14.59
CA LEU A 200 -14.17 0.29 -13.34
C LEU A 200 -15.38 -0.67 -13.45
N ARG A 201 -15.43 -1.50 -14.48
CA ARG A 201 -16.55 -2.47 -14.65
C ARG A 201 -16.49 -3.61 -13.63
N ARG A 202 -15.29 -4.14 -13.41
CA ARG A 202 -14.97 -5.28 -12.54
C ARG A 202 -13.96 -4.92 -11.46
N VAL A 203 -13.19 -3.87 -11.69
CA VAL A 203 -12.14 -3.38 -10.79
C VAL A 203 -12.67 -2.25 -9.94
N VAL A 204 -12.56 -2.37 -8.62
CA VAL A 204 -12.67 -1.26 -7.67
C VAL A 204 -11.27 -0.77 -7.35
N GLN A 205 -11.02 0.50 -7.51
CA GLN A 205 -9.75 1.08 -7.09
C GLN A 205 -9.90 1.85 -5.78
N VAL A 206 -8.97 1.61 -4.84
CA VAL A 206 -8.86 2.39 -3.62
C VAL A 206 -7.51 3.07 -3.56
N GLY A 207 -7.45 4.23 -2.94
CA GLY A 207 -6.21 4.96 -2.84
C GLY A 207 -6.21 6.01 -1.74
N SER A 208 -5.09 6.74 -1.65
CA SER A 208 -4.89 7.79 -0.65
C SER A 208 -3.91 8.82 -1.15
N ALA A 209 -4.21 10.11 -0.93
CA ALA A 209 -3.26 11.20 -1.17
C ALA A 209 -2.43 11.57 0.07
N THR A 210 -2.58 10.84 1.18
CA THR A 210 -2.00 11.25 2.47
C THR A 210 -0.58 10.75 2.72
N LYS A 211 -0.10 9.79 1.94
CA LYS A 211 1.27 9.26 2.12
C LYS A 211 2.36 10.32 1.87
N ALA A 212 2.14 11.23 0.91
CA ALA A 212 3.05 12.32 0.59
C ALA A 212 2.81 13.60 1.44
N VAL A 213 1.59 13.77 1.97
CA VAL A 213 1.21 14.96 2.76
C VAL A 213 1.48 14.75 4.24
N GLY A 214 1.14 13.58 4.76
CA GLY A 214 1.27 13.21 6.17
C GLY A 214 0.14 12.29 6.62
N ALA A 215 0.47 11.25 7.35
CA ALA A 215 -0.47 10.21 7.76
C ALA A 215 -1.61 10.73 8.66
N ALA A 216 -1.40 11.85 9.36
CA ALA A 216 -2.40 12.48 10.23
C ALA A 216 -3.60 13.07 9.47
N MET A 217 -3.46 13.34 8.17
CA MET A 217 -4.53 13.90 7.34
C MET A 217 -5.70 12.94 7.10
N ARG A 218 -5.52 11.67 7.32
CA ARG A 218 -6.56 10.63 7.31
C ARG A 218 -7.58 10.80 6.19
N CYS A 219 -7.21 10.49 4.95
CA CYS A 219 -8.11 10.52 3.81
C CYS A 219 -7.74 9.44 2.79
N GLY A 220 -8.75 8.75 2.32
CA GLY A 220 -8.70 7.80 1.22
C GLY A 220 -9.89 8.00 0.29
N TYR A 221 -9.97 7.18 -0.74
CA TYR A 221 -11.11 7.16 -1.66
C TYR A 221 -11.36 5.74 -2.17
N ILE A 222 -12.58 5.53 -2.63
CA ILE A 222 -13.01 4.39 -3.44
C ILE A 222 -13.41 4.96 -4.80
N ALA A 223 -12.92 4.40 -5.90
CA ALA A 223 -13.43 4.62 -7.25
C ALA A 223 -14.03 3.30 -7.77
N ALA A 224 -15.31 3.34 -8.14
CA ALA A 224 -16.06 2.15 -8.52
C ALA A 224 -17.09 2.47 -9.60
N ARG A 225 -17.70 1.43 -10.19
CA ARG A 225 -18.81 1.59 -11.12
C ARG A 225 -20.02 2.27 -10.46
N GLU A 226 -20.79 2.96 -11.25
CA GLU A 226 -21.86 3.86 -10.78
C GLU A 226 -22.89 3.17 -9.88
N ASP A 227 -23.35 1.98 -10.25
CA ASP A 227 -24.36 1.23 -9.50
C ASP A 227 -23.90 0.69 -8.13
N TRP A 228 -22.60 0.73 -7.85
CA TRP A 228 -22.04 0.34 -6.55
C TRP A 228 -21.90 1.52 -5.58
N ILE A 229 -22.02 2.75 -6.08
CA ILE A 229 -21.77 3.95 -5.26
C ILE A 229 -22.83 4.09 -4.16
N ALA A 230 -24.11 3.98 -4.51
CA ALA A 230 -25.17 4.13 -3.51
C ALA A 230 -25.08 3.08 -2.37
N PRO A 231 -24.92 1.76 -2.65
CA PRO A 231 -24.71 0.77 -1.58
C PRO A 231 -23.46 0.99 -0.74
N LEU A 232 -22.34 1.43 -1.34
CA LEU A 232 -21.12 1.77 -0.61
C LEU A 232 -21.30 2.98 0.30
N VAL A 233 -22.07 3.98 -0.14
CA VAL A 233 -22.43 5.14 0.68
C VAL A 233 -23.33 4.74 1.84
N ASP A 234 -24.35 3.90 1.62
CA ASP A 234 -25.21 3.40 2.69
C ASP A 234 -24.42 2.67 3.77
N LEU A 235 -23.48 1.81 3.34
CA LEU A 235 -22.58 1.10 4.26
C LEU A 235 -21.66 2.07 5.03
N LYS A 236 -21.12 3.09 4.35
CA LYS A 236 -20.32 4.14 4.98
C LYS A 236 -21.13 4.91 6.02
N LEU A 237 -22.36 5.30 5.70
CA LEU A 237 -23.27 6.00 6.64
C LEU A 237 -23.57 5.14 7.86
N ALA A 238 -23.82 3.85 7.67
CA ALA A 238 -24.10 2.92 8.76
C ALA A 238 -22.89 2.73 9.72
N THR A 239 -21.66 2.98 9.25
CA THR A 239 -20.45 2.73 10.05
C THR A 239 -19.82 3.99 10.63
N THR A 240 -19.85 5.11 9.91
CA THR A 240 -19.12 6.33 10.28
C THR A 240 -19.90 7.63 10.08
N MET A 241 -21.14 7.59 9.58
CA MET A 241 -21.99 8.74 9.23
C MET A 241 -21.39 9.68 8.15
N GLY A 242 -20.09 9.74 8.00
CA GLY A 242 -19.41 10.62 7.04
C GLY A 242 -17.95 10.83 7.39
N ASN A 243 -17.28 11.66 6.63
CA ASN A 243 -15.90 12.05 6.85
C ASN A 243 -15.79 13.33 7.67
N SER A 244 -14.58 13.61 8.19
CA SER A 244 -14.26 14.92 8.71
C SER A 244 -14.29 15.97 7.60
N ALA A 245 -15.35 16.79 7.54
CA ALA A 245 -15.45 17.90 6.61
C ALA A 245 -14.20 18.82 6.69
N THR A 246 -13.75 19.14 7.91
CA THR A 246 -12.54 19.94 8.13
C THR A 246 -11.31 19.28 7.53
N GLY A 247 -11.12 17.96 7.75
CA GLY A 247 -9.99 17.21 7.18
C GLY A 247 -9.99 17.19 5.65
N ALA A 248 -11.16 16.98 5.04
CA ALA A 248 -11.33 16.99 3.58
C ALA A 248 -11.05 18.36 2.97
N HIS A 249 -11.52 19.44 3.59
CA HIS A 249 -11.25 20.82 3.17
C HIS A 249 -9.76 21.17 3.24
N ILE A 250 -9.10 20.83 4.35
CA ILE A 250 -7.66 21.06 4.52
C ILE A 250 -6.89 20.29 3.45
N LEU A 251 -7.19 19.01 3.26
CA LEU A 251 -6.52 18.19 2.26
C LEU A 251 -6.73 18.75 0.85
N HIS A 252 -7.95 19.11 0.46
CA HIS A 252 -8.22 19.72 -0.83
C HIS A 252 -7.36 20.96 -1.07
N ARG A 253 -7.25 21.85 -0.08
CA ARG A 253 -6.39 23.05 -0.18
C ARG A 253 -4.93 22.69 -0.37
N VAL A 254 -4.42 21.76 0.43
CA VAL A 254 -3.04 21.30 0.33
C VAL A 254 -2.74 20.75 -1.05
N LEU A 255 -3.63 19.91 -1.59
CA LEU A 255 -3.44 19.26 -2.89
C LEU A 255 -3.58 20.21 -4.09
N THR A 256 -4.34 21.32 -3.93
CA THR A 256 -4.53 22.33 -4.99
C THR A 256 -3.51 23.46 -4.96
N GLU A 257 -2.72 23.59 -3.88
CA GLU A 257 -1.63 24.58 -3.83
C GLU A 257 -0.54 24.27 -4.87
N SER A 258 -0.01 25.32 -5.51
CA SER A 258 1.09 25.19 -6.49
C SER A 258 2.36 24.56 -5.91
N GLY A 259 2.53 24.62 -4.59
CA GLY A 259 3.64 24.00 -3.86
C GLY A 259 3.58 22.47 -3.81
N TYR A 260 2.40 21.89 -3.92
CA TYR A 260 2.23 20.43 -3.80
C TYR A 260 2.93 19.65 -4.93
N ARG A 261 2.78 20.06 -6.19
CA ARG A 261 3.48 19.40 -7.32
C ARG A 261 5.00 19.46 -7.15
N ARG A 262 5.53 20.64 -6.80
CA ARG A 262 6.97 20.79 -6.52
C ARG A 262 7.45 19.92 -5.36
N HIS A 263 6.61 19.78 -4.33
CA HIS A 263 6.90 18.87 -3.23
C HIS A 263 6.97 17.42 -3.69
N LEU A 264 6.00 16.94 -4.47
CA LEU A 264 6.00 15.58 -5.01
C LEU A 264 7.25 15.31 -5.86
N ASP A 265 7.62 16.23 -6.75
CA ASP A 265 8.80 16.07 -7.60
C ASP A 265 10.09 16.04 -6.76
N GLY A 266 10.16 16.88 -5.73
CA GLY A 266 11.26 16.87 -4.76
C GLY A 266 11.30 15.57 -3.94
N LEU A 267 10.14 15.07 -3.53
CA LEU A 267 10.00 13.82 -2.78
C LEU A 267 10.42 12.60 -3.62
N ARG A 268 9.97 12.54 -4.88
CA ARG A 268 10.35 11.46 -5.81
C ARG A 268 11.86 11.40 -6.03
N ARG A 269 12.53 12.56 -6.20
CA ARG A 269 13.99 12.63 -6.29
C ARG A 269 14.68 12.14 -5.02
N LYS A 270 14.23 12.62 -3.85
CA LYS A 270 14.77 12.15 -2.56
C LYS A 270 14.60 10.63 -2.38
N LEU A 271 13.45 10.08 -2.81
CA LEU A 271 13.18 8.65 -2.73
C LEU A 271 14.10 7.87 -3.69
N ALA A 272 14.31 8.33 -4.91
CA ALA A 272 15.22 7.70 -5.86
C ALA A 272 16.68 7.67 -5.33
N ASP A 273 17.16 8.79 -4.78
CA ASP A 273 18.49 8.88 -4.15
C ASP A 273 18.60 7.95 -2.94
N ALA A 274 17.57 7.89 -2.10
CA ALA A 274 17.54 7.01 -0.93
C ALA A 274 17.47 5.54 -1.34
N MET A 275 16.74 5.21 -2.41
CA MET A 275 16.67 3.87 -2.98
C MET A 275 18.07 3.39 -3.40
N GLY A 276 18.79 4.19 -4.18
CA GLY A 276 20.16 3.85 -4.63
C GLY A 276 21.12 3.65 -3.46
N ARG A 277 21.10 4.55 -2.46
CA ARG A 277 21.94 4.39 -1.26
C ARG A 277 21.58 3.16 -0.44
N THR A 278 20.29 2.89 -0.26
CA THR A 278 19.85 1.73 0.52
C THR A 278 20.22 0.42 -0.20
N LEU A 279 20.04 0.32 -1.52
CA LEU A 279 20.48 -0.82 -2.33
C LEU A 279 21.97 -1.08 -2.17
N GLN A 280 22.79 -0.03 -2.26
CA GLN A 280 24.25 -0.13 -2.08
C GLN A 280 24.61 -0.63 -0.69
N ASN A 281 23.97 -0.08 0.36
CA ASN A 281 24.22 -0.49 1.74
C ASN A 281 23.79 -1.94 1.97
N LEU A 282 22.60 -2.35 1.54
CA LEU A 282 22.13 -3.74 1.69
C LEU A 282 23.13 -4.73 1.10
N ARG A 283 23.66 -4.47 -0.11
CA ARG A 283 24.67 -5.30 -0.74
C ARG A 283 26.00 -5.35 0.04
N ARG A 284 26.45 -4.21 0.59
CA ARG A 284 27.67 -4.14 1.44
C ARG A 284 27.54 -4.98 2.71
N HIS A 285 26.34 -5.09 3.25
CA HIS A 285 26.04 -5.86 4.47
C HIS A 285 25.50 -7.27 4.18
N GLY A 286 25.74 -7.79 2.95
CA GLY A 286 25.45 -9.16 2.58
C GLY A 286 23.99 -9.51 2.36
N LEU A 287 23.10 -8.50 2.26
CA LEU A 287 21.70 -8.71 1.92
C LEU A 287 21.49 -8.65 0.40
N VAL A 288 20.61 -9.51 -0.09
CA VAL A 288 20.28 -9.57 -1.52
C VAL A 288 18.90 -8.94 -1.73
N PRO A 289 18.81 -7.75 -2.36
CA PRO A 289 17.52 -7.21 -2.79
C PRO A 289 16.82 -8.18 -3.73
N TRP A 290 15.55 -8.44 -3.48
CA TRP A 290 14.76 -9.37 -4.30
C TRP A 290 14.56 -8.83 -5.73
N ILE A 291 14.28 -7.52 -5.82
CA ILE A 291 14.31 -6.74 -7.06
C ILE A 291 14.91 -5.36 -6.78
N GLU A 292 15.20 -4.62 -7.82
CA GLU A 292 15.48 -3.17 -7.77
C GLU A 292 14.22 -2.42 -8.21
N PRO A 293 13.40 -1.88 -7.27
CA PRO A 293 12.20 -1.15 -7.62
C PRO A 293 12.49 0.10 -8.44
N ARG A 294 11.59 0.41 -9.39
CA ARG A 294 11.71 1.62 -10.22
C ARG A 294 11.43 2.90 -9.43
N ALA A 295 10.63 2.80 -8.37
CA ALA A 295 10.21 3.93 -7.52
C ALA A 295 9.69 3.41 -6.17
N GLY A 296 9.14 4.29 -5.35
CA GLY A 296 8.47 3.93 -4.10
C GLY A 296 9.36 4.06 -2.88
N ILE A 297 8.88 3.49 -1.78
CA ILE A 297 9.53 3.62 -0.47
C ILE A 297 10.05 2.29 0.08
N TYR A 298 9.78 1.16 -0.60
CA TYR A 298 10.09 -0.15 -0.06
C TYR A 298 11.16 -0.88 -0.87
N LEU A 299 11.99 -1.60 -0.13
CA LEU A 299 12.88 -2.65 -0.61
C LEU A 299 12.59 -3.92 0.17
N TRP A 300 12.46 -5.03 -0.55
CA TRP A 300 12.38 -6.36 0.00
C TRP A 300 13.71 -7.06 -0.20
N ALA A 301 14.37 -7.45 0.88
CA ALA A 301 15.71 -8.00 0.83
C ALA A 301 15.80 -9.31 1.59
N ARG A 302 16.55 -10.27 1.03
CA ARG A 302 16.85 -11.55 1.63
C ARG A 302 18.10 -11.42 2.50
N LEU A 303 18.00 -11.96 3.70
CA LEU A 303 19.08 -12.15 4.66
C LEU A 303 20.03 -13.29 4.19
N PRO A 304 21.24 -13.40 4.75
CA PRO A 304 22.07 -14.57 4.57
C PRO A 304 21.34 -15.86 4.91
N GLU A 305 21.72 -16.97 4.24
CA GLU A 305 21.08 -18.27 4.41
C GLU A 305 21.09 -18.73 5.87
N GLY A 306 19.97 -19.31 6.30
CA GLY A 306 19.76 -19.81 7.66
C GLY A 306 19.44 -18.73 8.72
N VAL A 307 19.41 -17.43 8.35
CA VAL A 307 19.13 -16.33 9.26
C VAL A 307 17.62 -16.02 9.29
N SER A 308 17.05 -15.98 10.48
CA SER A 308 15.62 -15.68 10.68
C SER A 308 15.37 -14.16 10.79
N ALA A 309 14.53 -13.62 9.92
CA ALA A 309 14.12 -12.20 9.97
C ALA A 309 13.41 -11.82 11.29
N ALA A 310 12.68 -12.76 11.89
CA ALA A 310 12.02 -12.54 13.18
C ALA A 310 13.03 -12.41 14.32
N ASP A 311 14.13 -13.19 14.28
CA ASP A 311 15.20 -13.11 15.29
C ASP A 311 15.99 -11.81 15.13
N ILE A 312 16.30 -11.41 13.89
CA ILE A 312 16.90 -10.09 13.59
C ILE A 312 16.02 -8.96 14.13
N ALA A 313 14.73 -8.97 13.82
CA ALA A 313 13.81 -7.92 14.27
C ALA A 313 13.72 -7.85 15.80
N ARG A 314 13.73 -8.99 16.49
CA ARG A 314 13.69 -9.07 17.96
C ARG A 314 14.99 -8.52 18.57
N HIS A 315 16.16 -8.92 18.06
CA HIS A 315 17.45 -8.40 18.51
C HIS A 315 17.53 -6.88 18.31
N ALA A 316 17.19 -6.40 17.11
CA ALA A 316 17.27 -4.98 16.76
C ALA A 316 16.35 -4.10 17.63
N LEU A 317 15.19 -4.62 18.07
CA LEU A 317 14.31 -3.89 19.01
C LEU A 317 15.01 -3.58 20.33
N THR A 318 15.88 -4.45 20.86
CA THR A 318 16.66 -4.19 22.07
C THR A 318 17.67 -3.04 21.88
N ARG A 319 18.04 -2.79 20.62
CA ARG A 319 18.95 -1.71 20.18
C ARG A 319 18.20 -0.48 19.64
N LYS A 320 16.90 -0.39 19.90
CA LYS A 320 16.00 0.70 19.44
C LYS A 320 15.96 0.84 17.90
N VAL A 321 16.06 -0.26 17.18
CA VAL A 321 15.88 -0.32 15.71
C VAL A 321 14.72 -1.25 15.38
N MET A 322 13.74 -0.77 14.62
CA MET A 322 12.55 -1.53 14.22
C MET A 322 12.63 -1.93 12.76
N PHE A 323 12.93 -3.19 12.50
CA PHE A 323 12.78 -3.80 11.18
C PHE A 323 11.36 -4.36 10.98
N ALA A 324 10.99 -4.61 9.73
CA ALA A 324 9.75 -5.28 9.37
C ALA A 324 10.07 -6.67 8.82
N PRO A 325 9.93 -7.74 9.64
CA PRO A 325 10.27 -9.10 9.24
C PRO A 325 9.27 -9.67 8.25
N GLY A 326 9.75 -10.51 7.34
CA GLY A 326 8.97 -11.11 6.27
C GLY A 326 7.73 -11.88 6.70
N PRO A 327 7.73 -12.62 7.80
CA PRO A 327 6.54 -13.30 8.31
C PRO A 327 5.35 -12.38 8.63
N ALA A 328 5.55 -11.06 8.69
CA ALA A 328 4.44 -10.11 8.79
C ALA A 328 3.68 -9.95 7.46
N PHE A 329 4.29 -10.28 6.32
CA PHE A 329 3.75 -10.05 4.97
C PHE A 329 3.41 -11.33 4.21
N SER A 330 3.91 -12.47 4.68
CA SER A 330 3.74 -13.77 4.03
C SER A 330 3.91 -14.89 5.04
N ALA A 331 3.17 -15.98 4.84
CA ALA A 331 3.33 -17.22 5.58
C ALA A 331 4.33 -18.18 4.92
N SER A 332 4.87 -17.85 3.74
CA SER A 332 5.82 -18.71 3.01
C SER A 332 7.14 -18.87 3.77
N ASP A 333 7.82 -20.00 3.53
CA ASP A 333 9.12 -20.25 4.14
C ASP A 333 10.18 -19.26 3.64
N GLU A 334 10.11 -18.81 2.39
CA GLU A 334 11.02 -17.82 1.83
C GLU A 334 10.97 -16.49 2.58
N ALA A 335 9.78 -16.05 3.00
CA ALA A 335 9.62 -14.80 3.72
C ALA A 335 10.28 -14.80 5.10
N ARG A 336 10.53 -15.99 5.69
CA ARG A 336 11.23 -16.11 6.99
C ARG A 336 12.64 -15.54 6.97
N GLY A 337 13.28 -15.54 5.80
CA GLY A 337 14.60 -14.97 5.57
C GLY A 337 14.59 -13.57 4.96
N CYS A 338 13.46 -12.87 4.95
CA CYS A 338 13.34 -11.58 4.29
C CYS A 338 13.02 -10.44 5.26
N LEU A 339 13.49 -9.24 4.93
CA LEU A 339 13.15 -7.98 5.61
C LEU A 339 12.63 -6.96 4.61
N ARG A 340 11.63 -6.17 5.02
CA ARG A 340 11.24 -4.96 4.29
C ARG A 340 11.95 -3.74 4.87
N PHE A 341 12.55 -2.94 4.00
CA PHE A 341 13.17 -1.66 4.32
C PHE A 341 12.35 -0.52 3.73
N ASN A 342 12.18 0.55 4.51
CA ASN A 342 11.72 1.84 4.03
C ASN A 342 12.95 2.69 3.72
N VAL A 343 13.20 2.96 2.43
CA VAL A 343 14.41 3.66 1.98
C VAL A 343 14.55 5.06 2.55
N ALA A 344 13.43 5.75 2.82
CA ALA A 344 13.44 7.08 3.43
C ALA A 344 13.88 7.07 4.91
N ARG A 345 13.91 5.89 5.55
CA ARG A 345 14.25 5.71 6.97
C ARG A 345 15.47 4.82 7.20
N SER A 346 16.14 4.41 6.13
CA SER A 346 17.30 3.53 6.15
C SER A 346 18.62 4.26 5.92
N GLY A 347 18.65 5.60 6.05
CA GLY A 347 19.86 6.41 5.81
C GLY A 347 20.84 6.49 6.96
N ASP A 348 20.44 6.12 8.18
CA ASP A 348 21.31 6.17 9.36
C ASP A 348 22.25 4.96 9.39
N PRO A 349 23.58 5.13 9.49
CA PRO A 349 24.55 4.01 9.55
C PRO A 349 24.26 3.00 10.67
N ARG A 350 23.74 3.46 11.81
CA ARG A 350 23.38 2.61 12.95
C ARG A 350 22.35 1.53 12.59
N VAL A 351 21.52 1.75 11.54
CA VAL A 351 20.59 0.73 11.04
C VAL A 351 21.37 -0.51 10.61
N TYR A 352 22.48 -0.33 9.91
CA TYR A 352 23.29 -1.41 9.35
C TYR A 352 24.24 -2.01 10.39
N GLU A 353 24.78 -1.20 11.30
CA GLU A 353 25.58 -1.68 12.43
C GLU A 353 24.77 -2.66 13.30
N VAL A 354 23.53 -2.28 13.65
CA VAL A 354 22.62 -3.15 14.42
C VAL A 354 22.19 -4.37 13.60
N LEU A 355 22.06 -4.24 12.30
CA LEU A 355 21.75 -5.36 11.40
C LEU A 355 22.88 -6.39 11.40
N ASP A 356 24.13 -5.94 11.28
CA ASP A 356 25.31 -6.82 11.32
C ASP A 356 25.47 -7.52 12.67
N GLU A 357 25.28 -6.78 13.79
CA GLU A 357 25.29 -7.37 15.14
C GLU A 357 24.22 -8.46 15.27
N ALA A 358 23.01 -8.18 14.76
CA ALA A 358 21.90 -9.11 14.81
C ALA A 358 22.17 -10.37 13.96
N ILE A 359 22.74 -10.21 12.75
CA ILE A 359 23.11 -11.33 11.87
C ILE A 359 24.22 -12.18 12.52
N ALA A 360 25.24 -11.55 13.11
CA ALA A 360 26.33 -12.24 13.77
C ALA A 360 25.89 -13.05 15.01
N SER A 361 24.86 -12.57 15.73
CA SER A 361 24.32 -13.20 16.92
C SER A 361 23.19 -14.19 16.65
N ALA A 362 22.65 -14.22 15.43
CA ALA A 362 21.53 -15.08 15.10
C ALA A 362 21.93 -16.58 15.05
N PRO A 363 21.15 -17.48 15.65
CA PRO A 363 21.36 -18.91 15.47
C PRO A 363 21.11 -19.26 14.00
N ARG A 364 22.10 -19.88 13.35
CA ARG A 364 21.93 -20.40 12.00
C ARG A 364 21.08 -21.67 12.06
N ARG A 365 19.93 -21.65 11.41
CA ARG A 365 19.11 -22.85 11.24
C ARG A 365 19.64 -23.60 10.02
N GLU A 366 19.91 -24.91 10.17
CA GLU A 366 20.16 -25.78 9.02
C GLU A 366 18.93 -25.71 8.11
N SER A 367 19.14 -25.44 6.82
CA SER A 367 18.12 -25.55 5.81
C SER A 367 17.56 -26.98 5.84
N ALA A 368 16.25 -27.12 6.08
CA ALA A 368 15.61 -28.43 5.89
C ALA A 368 15.94 -28.90 4.46
N PRO A 369 16.37 -30.18 4.29
CA PRO A 369 16.69 -30.67 2.97
C PRO A 369 15.45 -30.50 2.07
N THR A 370 15.63 -29.82 0.93
CA THR A 370 14.64 -29.79 -0.14
C THR A 370 14.28 -31.23 -0.47
N SER A 371 13.08 -31.67 -0.10
CA SER A 371 12.55 -32.95 -0.52
C SER A 371 12.42 -32.93 -2.03
N ASN A 372 13.46 -33.44 -2.69
CA ASN A 372 13.39 -33.87 -4.08
C ASN A 372 12.50 -35.13 -4.08
N ALA A 373 11.21 -34.96 -4.07
CA ALA A 373 10.29 -36.03 -4.44
C ALA A 373 10.19 -36.05 -5.98
N ALA A 374 11.17 -36.74 -6.57
CA ALA A 374 10.91 -37.41 -7.84
C ALA A 374 9.86 -38.48 -7.61
N LEU A 375 8.73 -38.40 -8.29
CA LEU A 375 8.01 -39.48 -9.00
C LEU A 375 6.74 -38.93 -9.61
#